data_405ce949bb892beaecee4c524cb81da1
#
_entry.id   405ce949bb892beaecee4c524cb81da1
#
_cell.length_a   1.000
_cell.length_b   1.000
_cell.length_c   1.000
_cell.angle_alpha   90.00
_cell.angle_beta   90.00
_cell.angle_gamma   90.00
#
_symmetry.space_group_name_H-M   'P 1'
#
loop_
_entity.id
_entity.type
_entity.pdbx_description
1 polymer ?
#
loop_
_entity_poly.entity_id
_entity_poly.type
_entity_poly.pdbx_seq_one_letter_code
_entity_poly.pdbx_strand_id
1 'polypeptide(L)'
;LHRKGALIPNFILYIATGMLALLSLAALIPGDYVPPGALPLTLEVSILIPMLILYMHKKRFINHFLRQIGSCNKRLYAQGAEAAVVSARFALIFGILHFIIISIVVASQDPLSQTSMVILYKVFPPVVFVMSILFNQIAIRYFNHLMSHTEYVPIVNTKGDVIGRSLAIEALNYKNAYINPVIRIAVSTHGMLFLCDRPMNAILDKGKTDIPMECYLRYGESLTEGVNRLVHNALPHATEDFKPEFNIVYHFENETTNRLIYLFIVDIKDDSILCTPRFKNSKLWSFKQIEENMGKGFFSSCFEDEYEHLKDVICIREKYRES
;
A
#
# COMPACT_ATOMS: atom_id res chain seq x y z
N LEU A 1 -35.11 -4.29 -3.56
CA LEU A 1 -33.95 -3.76 -2.81
C LEU A 1 -33.04 -4.93 -2.39
N HIS A 2 -32.22 -5.44 -3.32
CA HIS A 2 -31.23 -6.47 -2.99
C HIS A 2 -30.04 -5.80 -2.30
N ARG A 3 -29.93 -5.99 -0.99
CA ARG A 3 -28.74 -5.64 -0.19
C ARG A 3 -27.56 -6.56 -0.59
N LYS A 4 -26.70 -6.09 -1.48
CA LYS A 4 -25.40 -6.70 -1.81
C LYS A 4 -24.34 -6.42 -0.71
N GLY A 5 -24.71 -6.54 0.58
CA GLY A 5 -23.80 -6.22 1.69
C GLY A 5 -23.49 -7.39 2.65
N ALA A 6 -23.82 -8.62 2.28
CA ALA A 6 -23.96 -9.71 3.25
C ALA A 6 -22.92 -10.85 3.18
N LEU A 7 -21.74 -10.67 2.56
CA LEU A 7 -20.77 -11.79 2.42
C LEU A 7 -19.91 -12.01 3.68
N ILE A 8 -19.54 -10.96 4.39
CA ILE A 8 -18.79 -11.08 5.66
C ILE A 8 -19.65 -11.70 6.78
N PRO A 9 -20.94 -11.29 6.96
CA PRO A 9 -21.82 -11.94 7.95
C PRO A 9 -22.00 -13.43 7.70
N ASN A 10 -22.06 -13.89 6.44
CA ASN A 10 -22.29 -15.29 6.13
C ASN A 10 -21.12 -16.19 6.53
N PHE A 11 -19.88 -15.75 6.32
CA PHE A 11 -18.71 -16.53 6.72
C PHE A 11 -18.60 -16.65 8.25
N ILE A 12 -18.79 -15.55 8.97
CA ILE A 12 -18.84 -15.55 10.44
C ILE A 12 -20.00 -16.42 10.93
N LEU A 13 -21.15 -16.35 10.24
CA LEU A 13 -22.32 -17.16 10.56
C LEU A 13 -22.05 -18.65 10.35
N TYR A 14 -21.37 -19.05 9.28
CA TYR A 14 -21.00 -20.47 9.04
C TYR A 14 -20.02 -20.99 10.09
N ILE A 15 -19.03 -20.19 10.48
CA ILE A 15 -18.12 -20.56 11.58
C ILE A 15 -18.88 -20.67 12.90
N ALA A 16 -19.71 -19.68 13.24
CA ALA A 16 -20.51 -19.69 14.45
C ALA A 16 -21.51 -20.88 14.48
N THR A 17 -22.15 -21.19 13.36
CA THR A 17 -23.06 -22.34 13.21
C THR A 17 -22.29 -23.66 13.34
N GLY A 18 -21.13 -23.80 12.74
CA GLY A 18 -20.26 -24.95 12.89
C GLY A 18 -19.79 -25.14 14.34
N MET A 19 -19.43 -24.07 15.01
CA MET A 19 -19.09 -24.08 16.44
C MET A 19 -20.28 -24.49 17.33
N LEU A 20 -21.47 -23.95 17.08
CA LEU A 20 -22.67 -24.32 17.78
C LEU A 20 -23.04 -25.79 17.57
N ALA A 21 -22.89 -26.30 16.36
CA ALA A 21 -23.13 -27.71 16.06
C ALA A 21 -22.14 -28.62 16.79
N LEU A 22 -20.86 -28.29 16.85
CA LEU A 22 -19.82 -29.01 17.59
C LEU A 22 -20.09 -28.98 19.11
N LEU A 23 -20.49 -27.82 19.64
CA LEU A 23 -20.90 -27.67 21.03
C LEU A 23 -22.12 -28.51 21.38
N SER A 24 -23.12 -28.55 20.49
CA SER A 24 -24.33 -29.37 20.67
C SER A 24 -23.99 -30.86 20.63
N LEU A 25 -23.09 -31.29 19.75
CA LEU A 25 -22.61 -32.67 19.72
C LEU A 25 -21.82 -33.05 20.98
N ALA A 26 -20.96 -32.13 21.47
CA ALA A 26 -20.21 -32.35 22.72
C ALA A 26 -21.14 -32.44 23.95
N ALA A 27 -22.24 -31.70 23.95
CA ALA A 27 -23.26 -31.74 25.03
C ALA A 27 -24.09 -33.04 25.06
N LEU A 28 -24.13 -33.82 23.97
CA LEU A 28 -24.80 -35.12 23.91
C LEU A 28 -23.97 -36.25 24.54
N ILE A 29 -22.69 -36.01 24.85
CA ILE A 29 -21.84 -37.01 25.50
C ILE A 29 -22.22 -37.06 26.99
N PRO A 30 -22.67 -38.23 27.53
CA PRO A 30 -23.01 -38.36 28.92
C PRO A 30 -21.83 -38.03 29.85
N GLY A 31 -22.07 -37.18 30.86
CA GLY A 31 -21.01 -36.66 31.75
C GLY A 31 -20.20 -37.72 32.50
N ASP A 32 -20.76 -38.90 32.65
CA ASP A 32 -20.14 -40.02 33.38
C ASP A 32 -19.00 -40.69 32.59
N TYR A 33 -18.91 -40.46 31.26
CA TYR A 33 -17.91 -41.05 30.38
C TYR A 33 -16.78 -40.06 29.98
N VAL A 34 -16.89 -38.79 30.37
CA VAL A 34 -15.95 -37.75 29.93
C VAL A 34 -15.04 -37.38 31.10
N PRO A 35 -13.72 -37.60 30.98
CA PRO A 35 -12.79 -37.20 32.04
C PRO A 35 -12.85 -35.68 32.27
N PRO A 36 -12.68 -35.22 33.51
CA PRO A 36 -12.67 -33.81 33.84
C PRO A 36 -11.61 -33.10 33.01
N GLY A 37 -12.02 -32.14 32.18
CA GLY A 37 -11.15 -31.41 31.24
C GLY A 37 -11.33 -31.72 29.75
N ALA A 38 -12.03 -32.82 29.41
CA ALA A 38 -12.27 -33.14 28.00
C ALA A 38 -13.23 -32.14 27.30
N LEU A 39 -14.19 -31.62 28.03
CA LEU A 39 -15.18 -30.66 27.52
C LEU A 39 -14.53 -29.31 27.14
N PRO A 40 -13.71 -28.66 28.01
CA PRO A 40 -12.97 -27.47 27.62
C PRO A 40 -11.97 -27.71 26.47
N LEU A 41 -11.33 -28.87 26.46
CA LEU A 41 -10.40 -29.24 25.41
C LEU A 41 -11.08 -29.40 24.05
N THR A 42 -12.25 -30.02 24.03
CA THR A 42 -13.08 -30.19 22.84
C THR A 42 -13.56 -28.84 22.28
N LEU A 43 -13.98 -27.93 23.16
CA LEU A 43 -14.35 -26.57 22.81
C LEU A 43 -13.19 -25.81 22.19
N GLU A 44 -12.04 -25.91 22.79
CA GLU A 44 -10.84 -25.20 22.32
C GLU A 44 -10.38 -25.74 20.96
N VAL A 45 -10.35 -27.04 20.76
CA VAL A 45 -10.02 -27.66 19.46
C VAL A 45 -11.03 -27.27 18.39
N SER A 46 -12.33 -27.18 18.73
CA SER A 46 -13.39 -26.76 17.81
C SER A 46 -13.22 -25.32 17.31
N ILE A 47 -12.60 -24.45 18.10
CA ILE A 47 -12.28 -23.08 17.72
C ILE A 47 -10.94 -23.00 16.95
N LEU A 48 -9.94 -23.71 17.44
CA LEU A 48 -8.57 -23.65 16.89
C LEU A 48 -8.48 -24.24 15.47
N ILE A 49 -9.21 -25.33 15.17
CA ILE A 49 -9.16 -25.95 13.83
C ILE A 49 -9.64 -25.01 12.74
N PRO A 50 -10.82 -24.38 12.79
CA PRO A 50 -11.25 -23.41 11.78
C PRO A 50 -10.32 -22.22 11.67
N MET A 51 -9.78 -21.71 12.79
CA MET A 51 -8.83 -20.60 12.77
C MET A 51 -7.49 -20.99 12.12
N LEU A 52 -7.03 -22.21 12.34
CA LEU A 52 -5.83 -22.75 11.70
C LEU A 52 -6.02 -22.89 10.19
N ILE A 53 -7.16 -23.43 9.76
CA ILE A 53 -7.52 -23.55 8.34
C ILE A 53 -7.55 -22.17 7.67
N LEU A 54 -8.19 -21.19 8.30
CA LEU A 54 -8.23 -19.81 7.83
C LEU A 54 -6.83 -19.22 7.68
N TYR A 55 -5.99 -19.42 8.69
CA TYR A 55 -4.62 -18.90 8.70
C TYR A 55 -3.73 -19.56 7.62
N MET A 56 -3.83 -20.89 7.46
CA MET A 56 -3.08 -21.62 6.42
C MET A 56 -3.50 -21.18 5.00
N HIS A 57 -4.78 -20.92 4.79
CA HIS A 57 -5.32 -20.52 3.49
C HIS A 57 -5.53 -19.01 3.33
N LYS A 58 -4.90 -18.19 4.15
CA LYS A 58 -5.09 -16.72 4.20
C LYS A 58 -5.00 -16.04 2.83
N LYS A 59 -4.03 -16.42 1.97
CA LYS A 59 -3.88 -15.85 0.62
C LYS A 59 -5.07 -16.18 -0.29
N ARG A 60 -5.57 -17.44 -0.24
CA ARG A 60 -6.75 -17.86 -1.01
C ARG A 60 -8.01 -17.18 -0.49
N PHE A 61 -8.14 -17.05 0.82
CA PHE A 61 -9.26 -16.38 1.48
C PHE A 61 -9.33 -14.90 1.08
N ILE A 62 -8.25 -14.13 1.22
CA ILE A 62 -8.17 -12.73 0.83
C ILE A 62 -8.47 -12.56 -0.66
N ASN A 63 -7.83 -13.36 -1.53
CA ASN A 63 -8.05 -13.30 -2.98
C ASN A 63 -9.49 -13.65 -3.38
N HIS A 64 -10.10 -14.63 -2.73
CA HIS A 64 -11.51 -15.01 -2.98
C HIS A 64 -12.45 -13.83 -2.65
N PHE A 65 -12.24 -13.19 -1.51
CA PHE A 65 -13.00 -12.00 -1.13
C PHE A 65 -12.80 -10.83 -2.07
N LEU A 66 -11.56 -10.56 -2.49
CA LEU A 66 -11.25 -9.47 -3.41
C LEU A 66 -11.82 -9.69 -4.82
N ARG A 67 -11.95 -10.94 -5.28
CA ARG A 67 -12.52 -11.27 -6.61
C ARG A 67 -14.03 -11.12 -6.66
N GLN A 68 -14.74 -11.37 -5.58
CA GLN A 68 -16.22 -11.34 -5.56
C GLN A 68 -16.80 -9.92 -5.48
N ILE A 69 -15.98 -8.90 -5.30
CA ILE A 69 -16.45 -7.56 -5.00
C ILE A 69 -16.14 -6.62 -6.17
N GLY A 70 -17.20 -6.00 -6.71
CA GLY A 70 -17.11 -4.93 -7.69
C GLY A 70 -16.29 -3.73 -7.19
N SER A 71 -15.78 -2.92 -8.09
CA SER A 71 -14.74 -1.90 -7.89
C SER A 71 -14.95 -0.86 -6.75
N CYS A 72 -16.19 -0.63 -6.32
CA CYS A 72 -16.50 0.48 -5.40
C CYS A 72 -16.21 0.23 -3.92
N ASN A 73 -16.14 -1.04 -3.45
CA ASN A 73 -16.01 -1.37 -2.02
C ASN A 73 -14.81 -2.29 -1.65
N LYS A 74 -13.87 -2.50 -2.57
CA LYS A 74 -12.72 -3.42 -2.36
C LYS A 74 -11.93 -3.11 -1.08
N ARG A 75 -11.80 -1.84 -0.71
CA ARG A 75 -11.04 -1.41 0.47
C ARG A 75 -11.63 -1.91 1.80
N LEU A 76 -12.92 -1.72 2.01
CA LEU A 76 -13.61 -2.13 3.25
C LEU A 76 -13.56 -3.66 3.45
N TYR A 77 -13.69 -4.39 2.36
CA TYR A 77 -13.65 -5.85 2.40
C TYR A 77 -12.24 -6.42 2.54
N ALA A 78 -11.24 -5.80 1.91
CA ALA A 78 -9.84 -6.15 2.12
C ALA A 78 -9.44 -5.95 3.59
N GLN A 79 -9.83 -4.82 4.18
CA GLN A 79 -9.61 -4.53 5.61
C GLN A 79 -10.31 -5.56 6.51
N GLY A 80 -11.55 -5.93 6.19
CA GLY A 80 -12.29 -6.95 6.94
C GLY A 80 -11.64 -8.33 6.85
N ALA A 81 -11.16 -8.72 5.67
CA ALA A 81 -10.47 -9.99 5.46
C ALA A 81 -9.11 -10.04 6.18
N GLU A 82 -8.34 -8.96 6.13
CA GLU A 82 -7.07 -8.85 6.86
C GLU A 82 -7.28 -8.82 8.37
N ALA A 83 -8.28 -8.09 8.85
CA ALA A 83 -8.68 -8.10 10.26
C ALA A 83 -9.05 -9.51 10.75
N ALA A 84 -9.80 -10.27 9.94
CA ALA A 84 -10.14 -11.66 10.27
C ALA A 84 -8.89 -12.56 10.36
N VAL A 85 -7.92 -12.38 9.48
CA VAL A 85 -6.64 -13.11 9.52
C VAL A 85 -5.80 -12.73 10.74
N VAL A 86 -5.77 -11.45 11.12
CA VAL A 86 -5.06 -10.98 12.32
C VAL A 86 -5.74 -11.53 13.58
N SER A 87 -7.08 -11.50 13.64
CA SER A 87 -7.85 -12.10 14.75
C SER A 87 -7.57 -13.59 14.89
N ALA A 88 -7.58 -14.33 13.77
CA ALA A 88 -7.26 -15.76 13.76
C ALA A 88 -5.83 -16.03 14.28
N ARG A 89 -4.87 -15.18 13.95
CA ARG A 89 -3.49 -15.32 14.43
C ARG A 89 -3.39 -15.16 15.95
N PHE A 90 -4.04 -14.15 16.51
CA PHE A 90 -4.05 -13.95 17.97
C PHE A 90 -4.78 -15.08 18.68
N ALA A 91 -5.97 -15.48 18.20
CA ALA A 91 -6.71 -16.61 18.76
C ALA A 91 -5.89 -17.90 18.74
N LEU A 92 -5.15 -18.18 17.65
CA LEU A 92 -4.26 -19.34 17.56
C LEU A 92 -3.11 -19.28 18.56
N ILE A 93 -2.44 -18.13 18.73
CA ILE A 93 -1.33 -17.99 19.66
C ILE A 93 -1.81 -18.28 21.10
N PHE A 94 -2.86 -17.62 21.53
CA PHE A 94 -3.37 -17.79 22.90
C PHE A 94 -4.03 -19.15 23.11
N GLY A 95 -4.80 -19.64 22.14
CA GLY A 95 -5.44 -20.94 22.23
C GLY A 95 -4.45 -22.09 22.22
N ILE A 96 -3.41 -22.06 21.38
CA ILE A 96 -2.36 -23.09 21.39
C ILE A 96 -1.60 -23.07 22.72
N LEU A 97 -1.27 -21.89 23.25
CA LEU A 97 -0.61 -21.76 24.55
C LEU A 97 -1.47 -22.39 25.66
N HIS A 98 -2.75 -22.09 25.70
CA HIS A 98 -3.70 -22.67 26.67
C HIS A 98 -3.84 -24.19 26.48
N PHE A 99 -3.96 -24.67 25.24
CA PHE A 99 -4.02 -26.09 24.92
C PHE A 99 -2.77 -26.84 25.42
N ILE A 100 -1.57 -26.27 25.26
CA ILE A 100 -0.33 -26.84 25.78
C ILE A 100 -0.39 -26.93 27.33
N ILE A 101 -0.85 -25.88 28.00
CA ILE A 101 -0.96 -25.85 29.46
C ILE A 101 -1.92 -26.95 29.94
N ILE A 102 -3.12 -27.05 29.33
CA ILE A 102 -4.09 -28.10 29.66
C ILE A 102 -3.48 -29.49 29.41
N SER A 103 -2.81 -29.69 28.28
CA SER A 103 -2.20 -30.98 27.95
C SER A 103 -1.14 -31.40 28.96
N ILE A 104 -0.30 -30.48 29.43
CA ILE A 104 0.70 -30.73 30.48
C ILE A 104 0.03 -31.11 31.77
N VAL A 105 -1.01 -30.37 32.16
CA VAL A 105 -1.76 -30.63 33.40
C VAL A 105 -2.44 -32.01 33.37
N VAL A 106 -3.05 -32.37 32.25
CA VAL A 106 -3.66 -33.69 32.07
C VAL A 106 -2.64 -34.83 32.10
N ALA A 107 -1.46 -34.58 31.53
CA ALA A 107 -0.38 -35.56 31.47
C ALA A 107 0.36 -35.78 32.81
N SER A 108 0.39 -34.74 33.67
CA SER A 108 1.10 -34.81 34.95
C SER A 108 0.40 -35.70 35.99
N GLN A 109 -0.87 -36.01 35.78
CA GLN A 109 -1.73 -36.80 36.70
C GLN A 109 -1.78 -36.29 38.15
N ASP A 110 -1.18 -35.14 38.44
CA ASP A 110 -1.19 -34.55 39.77
C ASP A 110 -2.58 -33.95 40.08
N PRO A 111 -3.12 -34.17 41.29
CA PRO A 111 -4.41 -33.58 41.68
C PRO A 111 -4.24 -32.05 41.79
N LEU A 112 -4.79 -31.33 40.84
CA LEU A 112 -4.90 -29.86 40.90
C LEU A 112 -5.79 -29.44 42.06
N SER A 113 -5.43 -28.33 42.70
CA SER A 113 -6.33 -27.69 43.67
C SER A 113 -7.63 -27.29 42.98
N GLN A 114 -8.73 -27.31 43.73
CA GLN A 114 -10.05 -26.96 43.22
C GLN A 114 -10.07 -25.55 42.62
N THR A 115 -9.32 -24.63 43.19
CA THR A 115 -9.15 -23.26 42.70
C THR A 115 -8.42 -23.23 41.33
N SER A 116 -7.36 -24.02 41.18
CA SER A 116 -6.60 -24.10 39.91
C SER A 116 -7.45 -24.69 38.79
N MET A 117 -8.29 -25.68 39.10
CA MET A 117 -9.23 -26.25 38.14
C MET A 117 -10.27 -25.23 37.66
N VAL A 118 -10.83 -24.43 38.57
CA VAL A 118 -11.78 -23.36 38.21
C VAL A 118 -11.10 -22.32 37.33
N ILE A 119 -9.91 -21.89 37.67
CA ILE A 119 -9.15 -20.90 36.89
C ILE A 119 -8.87 -21.44 35.49
N LEU A 120 -8.32 -22.65 35.37
CA LEU A 120 -7.89 -23.21 34.10
C LEU A 120 -9.04 -23.50 33.13
N TYR A 121 -10.14 -24.04 33.64
CA TYR A 121 -11.24 -24.54 32.82
C TYR A 121 -12.43 -23.57 32.68
N LYS A 122 -12.65 -22.67 33.65
CA LYS A 122 -13.81 -21.76 33.64
C LYS A 122 -13.44 -20.31 33.38
N VAL A 123 -12.26 -19.85 33.88
CA VAL A 123 -11.87 -18.45 33.79
C VAL A 123 -10.99 -18.18 32.57
N PHE A 124 -10.00 -19.03 32.32
CA PHE A 124 -8.99 -18.80 31.29
C PHE A 124 -9.57 -18.79 29.86
N PRO A 125 -10.47 -19.71 29.44
CA PRO A 125 -11.03 -19.70 28.08
C PRO A 125 -11.77 -18.39 27.73
N PRO A 126 -12.70 -17.87 28.55
CA PRO A 126 -13.31 -16.57 28.26
C PRO A 126 -12.34 -15.42 28.29
N VAL A 127 -11.30 -15.44 29.15
CA VAL A 127 -10.24 -14.42 29.17
C VAL A 127 -9.44 -14.42 27.85
N VAL A 128 -9.05 -15.60 27.36
CA VAL A 128 -8.37 -15.73 26.05
C VAL A 128 -9.24 -15.15 24.93
N PHE A 129 -10.54 -15.41 24.97
CA PHE A 129 -11.48 -14.89 23.96
C PHE A 129 -11.59 -13.38 24.00
N VAL A 130 -11.76 -12.79 25.19
CA VAL A 130 -11.82 -11.35 25.40
C VAL A 130 -10.51 -10.67 24.97
N MET A 131 -9.37 -11.24 25.36
CA MET A 131 -8.06 -10.73 24.96
C MET A 131 -7.87 -10.78 23.44
N SER A 132 -8.29 -11.86 22.77
CA SER A 132 -8.25 -11.97 21.31
C SER A 132 -9.08 -10.87 20.64
N ILE A 133 -10.27 -10.56 21.16
CA ILE A 133 -11.12 -9.47 20.67
C ILE A 133 -10.45 -8.11 20.89
N LEU A 134 -9.89 -7.87 22.08
CA LEU A 134 -9.21 -6.60 22.40
C LEU A 134 -8.00 -6.37 21.50
N PHE A 135 -7.12 -7.36 21.35
CA PHE A 135 -5.96 -7.25 20.45
C PHE A 135 -6.36 -7.06 18.99
N ASN A 136 -7.45 -7.71 18.56
CA ASN A 136 -8.01 -7.49 17.25
C ASN A 136 -8.47 -6.03 17.07
N GLN A 137 -9.19 -5.47 18.03
CA GLN A 137 -9.65 -4.07 17.97
C GLN A 137 -8.47 -3.09 17.96
N ILE A 138 -7.43 -3.34 18.75
CA ILE A 138 -6.21 -2.54 18.77
C ILE A 138 -5.50 -2.62 17.40
N ALA A 139 -5.35 -3.84 16.87
CA ALA A 139 -4.72 -4.06 15.56
C ALA A 139 -5.49 -3.38 14.43
N ILE A 140 -6.83 -3.46 14.42
CA ILE A 140 -7.67 -2.77 13.42
C ILE A 140 -7.53 -1.24 13.56
N ARG A 141 -7.55 -0.69 14.77
CA ARG A 141 -7.37 0.75 14.99
C ARG A 141 -5.99 1.23 14.51
N TYR A 142 -4.93 0.49 14.86
CA TYR A 142 -3.58 0.78 14.43
C TYR A 142 -3.45 0.71 12.90
N PHE A 143 -3.98 -0.33 12.28
CA PHE A 143 -3.99 -0.50 10.83
C PHE A 143 -4.79 0.60 10.13
N ASN A 144 -5.98 0.96 10.65
CA ASN A 144 -6.78 2.07 10.12
C ASN A 144 -6.07 3.42 10.25
N HIS A 145 -5.34 3.64 11.34
CA HIS A 145 -4.52 4.84 11.51
C HIS A 145 -3.38 4.90 10.48
N LEU A 146 -2.64 3.81 10.29
CA LEU A 146 -1.63 3.72 9.23
C LEU A 146 -2.23 3.95 7.84
N MET A 147 -3.40 3.36 7.56
CA MET A 147 -4.07 3.48 6.25
C MET A 147 -4.71 4.84 6.02
N SER A 148 -5.07 5.60 7.06
CA SER A 148 -5.60 6.97 6.92
C SER A 148 -4.57 7.95 6.37
N HIS A 149 -3.28 7.68 6.60
CA HIS A 149 -2.16 8.45 6.06
C HIS A 149 -1.61 7.88 4.74
N THR A 150 -2.21 6.82 4.20
CA THR A 150 -1.73 6.19 2.97
C THR A 150 -2.25 6.93 1.75
N GLU A 151 -1.35 7.48 0.97
CA GLU A 151 -1.67 8.10 -0.30
C GLU A 151 -2.03 7.04 -1.35
N TYR A 152 -3.06 7.32 -2.15
CA TYR A 152 -3.46 6.52 -3.29
C TYR A 152 -3.10 7.23 -4.58
N VAL A 153 -2.63 6.45 -5.56
CA VAL A 153 -2.38 6.88 -6.94
C VAL A 153 -3.46 6.30 -7.85
N PRO A 154 -3.95 7.05 -8.83
CA PRO A 154 -4.87 6.48 -9.81
C PRO A 154 -4.17 5.44 -10.68
N ILE A 155 -4.94 4.44 -11.07
CA ILE A 155 -4.59 3.53 -12.17
C ILE A 155 -5.32 4.06 -13.39
N VAL A 156 -4.59 4.27 -14.47
CA VAL A 156 -5.15 4.80 -15.72
C VAL A 156 -4.97 3.83 -16.87
N ASN A 157 -5.77 4.02 -17.93
CA ASN A 157 -5.52 3.39 -19.21
C ASN A 157 -4.52 4.22 -20.03
N THR A 158 -4.16 3.77 -21.23
CA THR A 158 -3.25 4.50 -22.15
C THR A 158 -3.80 5.85 -22.63
N LYS A 159 -5.10 6.10 -22.46
CA LYS A 159 -5.74 7.38 -22.79
C LYS A 159 -5.77 8.37 -21.62
N GLY A 160 -5.35 7.92 -20.41
CA GLY A 160 -5.37 8.72 -19.19
C GLY A 160 -6.68 8.63 -18.40
N ASP A 161 -7.66 7.80 -18.81
CA ASP A 161 -8.90 7.63 -18.04
C ASP A 161 -8.63 6.82 -16.79
N VAL A 162 -9.17 7.25 -15.66
CA VAL A 162 -9.01 6.57 -14.37
C VAL A 162 -9.87 5.31 -14.33
N ILE A 163 -9.23 4.16 -14.25
CA ILE A 163 -9.88 2.84 -14.18
C ILE A 163 -9.81 2.19 -12.79
N GLY A 164 -9.03 2.76 -11.88
CA GLY A 164 -8.88 2.25 -10.52
C GLY A 164 -7.93 3.09 -9.68
N ARG A 165 -7.46 2.51 -8.59
CA ARG A 165 -6.46 3.11 -7.70
C ARG A 165 -5.55 2.04 -7.10
N SER A 166 -4.29 2.40 -6.84
CA SER A 166 -3.30 1.58 -6.10
C SER A 166 -2.74 2.36 -4.92
N LEU A 167 -2.08 1.69 -4.02
CA LEU A 167 -1.33 2.34 -2.95
C LEU A 167 -0.10 3.04 -3.55
N ALA A 168 0.19 4.26 -3.11
CA ALA A 168 1.35 5.01 -3.59
C ALA A 168 2.65 4.23 -3.35
N ILE A 169 2.77 3.53 -2.23
CA ILE A 169 3.94 2.70 -1.92
C ILE A 169 4.11 1.52 -2.88
N GLU A 170 3.02 0.95 -3.38
CA GLU A 170 3.08 -0.13 -4.38
C GLU A 170 3.50 0.42 -5.74
N ALA A 171 2.95 1.57 -6.14
CA ALA A 171 3.32 2.25 -7.37
C ALA A 171 4.79 2.70 -7.39
N LEU A 172 5.35 3.05 -6.21
CA LEU A 172 6.73 3.47 -6.05
C LEU A 172 7.72 2.31 -5.99
N ASN A 173 7.36 1.19 -5.37
CA ASN A 173 8.31 0.12 -5.01
C ASN A 173 8.33 -1.06 -5.98
N TYR A 174 7.30 -1.24 -6.80
CA TYR A 174 7.19 -2.40 -7.67
C TYR A 174 6.75 -2.00 -9.07
N LYS A 175 7.27 -2.71 -10.08
CA LYS A 175 6.69 -2.64 -11.42
C LYS A 175 5.24 -3.11 -11.32
N ASN A 176 4.32 -2.19 -11.54
CA ASN A 176 2.91 -2.51 -11.61
C ASN A 176 2.54 -3.01 -13.01
N ALA A 177 1.64 -4.01 -13.06
CA ALA A 177 0.92 -4.34 -14.29
C ALA A 177 -0.03 -3.19 -14.72
N TYR A 178 -0.11 -2.14 -13.91
CA TYR A 178 -1.01 -1.00 -14.08
C TYR A 178 -0.21 0.27 -14.36
N ILE A 179 -0.78 1.13 -15.19
CA ILE A 179 -0.20 2.42 -15.54
C ILE A 179 -0.58 3.44 -14.46
N ASN A 180 0.41 4.13 -13.89
CA ASN A 180 0.19 5.21 -12.93
C ASN A 180 0.61 6.54 -13.53
N PRO A 181 -0.22 7.62 -13.41
CA PRO A 181 0.11 8.92 -13.93
C PRO A 181 1.16 9.63 -13.09
N VAL A 182 2.14 10.21 -13.78
CA VAL A 182 3.26 10.96 -13.21
C VAL A 182 3.33 12.33 -13.85
N ILE A 183 3.52 13.36 -13.04
CA ILE A 183 3.78 14.72 -13.48
C ILE A 183 5.28 14.95 -13.43
N ARG A 184 5.85 15.45 -14.52
CA ARG A 184 7.25 15.89 -14.63
C ARG A 184 7.28 17.32 -15.11
N ILE A 185 8.13 18.16 -14.50
CA ILE A 185 8.30 19.56 -14.89
C ILE A 185 9.78 19.79 -15.22
N ALA A 186 10.06 20.01 -16.50
CA ALA A 186 11.38 20.43 -16.98
C ALA A 186 11.51 21.94 -16.81
N VAL A 187 12.63 22.38 -16.23
CA VAL A 187 12.93 23.79 -16.05
C VAL A 187 14.05 24.16 -17.01
N SER A 188 13.82 25.17 -17.83
CA SER A 188 14.84 25.74 -18.69
C SER A 188 15.13 27.20 -18.30
N THR A 189 16.36 27.62 -18.53
CA THR A 189 16.80 29.01 -18.42
C THR A 189 17.96 29.25 -19.35
N HIS A 190 17.94 30.37 -20.10
CA HIS A 190 18.99 30.74 -21.09
C HIS A 190 19.37 29.57 -22.02
N GLY A 191 18.41 28.83 -22.53
CA GLY A 191 18.65 27.70 -23.42
C GLY A 191 19.34 26.48 -22.78
N MET A 192 19.40 26.42 -21.45
CA MET A 192 19.96 25.31 -20.68
C MET A 192 18.87 24.59 -19.89
N LEU A 193 19.07 23.31 -19.65
CA LEU A 193 18.18 22.49 -18.82
C LEU A 193 18.72 22.38 -17.39
N PHE A 194 17.82 22.52 -16.42
CA PHE A 194 18.10 22.31 -15.02
C PHE A 194 17.89 20.84 -14.65
N LEU A 195 18.98 20.14 -14.32
CA LEU A 195 18.98 18.73 -13.97
C LEU A 195 19.62 18.50 -12.61
N CYS A 196 19.23 17.41 -11.95
CA CYS A 196 19.69 17.05 -10.62
C CYS A 196 19.98 15.56 -10.55
N ASP A 197 20.96 15.15 -9.75
CA ASP A 197 21.22 13.74 -9.50
C ASP A 197 20.11 13.14 -8.63
N ARG A 198 19.58 12.01 -9.06
CA ARG A 198 18.61 11.24 -8.28
C ARG A 198 19.27 10.69 -7.01
N PRO A 199 18.56 10.69 -5.87
CA PRO A 199 19.12 10.18 -4.63
C PRO A 199 19.58 8.71 -4.74
N MET A 200 20.63 8.33 -4.03
CA MET A 200 21.14 6.95 -4.02
C MET A 200 20.16 5.92 -3.43
N ASN A 201 19.17 6.37 -2.68
CA ASN A 201 18.06 5.55 -2.21
C ASN A 201 16.84 5.56 -3.13
N ALA A 202 16.90 6.23 -4.29
CA ALA A 202 15.84 6.17 -5.29
C ALA A 202 15.66 4.74 -5.80
N ILE A 203 14.42 4.35 -6.07
CA ILE A 203 14.10 3.02 -6.60
C ILE A 203 14.42 2.94 -8.08
N LEU A 204 14.17 4.03 -8.80
CA LEU A 204 14.40 4.14 -10.24
C LEU A 204 15.68 4.94 -10.49
N ASP A 205 16.56 4.44 -11.36
CA ASP A 205 17.74 5.14 -11.89
C ASP A 205 18.58 5.85 -10.80
N LYS A 206 18.99 5.11 -9.76
CA LYS A 206 19.76 5.61 -8.60
C LYS A 206 21.03 6.36 -9.04
N GLY A 207 21.21 7.55 -8.51
CA GLY A 207 22.40 8.38 -8.73
C GLY A 207 22.57 8.90 -10.16
N LYS A 208 21.63 8.63 -11.06
CA LYS A 208 21.65 9.19 -12.41
C LYS A 208 21.07 10.61 -12.42
N THR A 209 21.53 11.42 -13.37
CA THR A 209 21.03 12.78 -13.56
C THR A 209 19.70 12.78 -14.27
N ASP A 210 18.74 13.57 -13.78
CA ASP A 210 17.35 13.59 -14.26
C ASP A 210 16.68 14.96 -14.00
N ILE A 211 15.47 15.14 -14.52
CA ILE A 211 14.59 16.25 -14.19
C ILE A 211 14.24 16.17 -12.69
N PRO A 212 14.49 17.25 -11.91
CA PRO A 212 14.35 17.20 -10.46
C PRO A 212 12.90 17.26 -9.96
N MET A 213 11.98 17.73 -10.79
CA MET A 213 10.57 17.93 -10.41
C MET A 213 9.70 16.82 -10.97
N GLU A 214 9.47 15.77 -10.18
CA GLU A 214 8.65 14.62 -10.52
C GLU A 214 7.76 14.23 -9.33
N CYS A 215 6.48 13.92 -9.58
CA CYS A 215 5.62 13.30 -8.59
C CYS A 215 4.49 12.47 -9.24
N TYR A 216 4.00 11.49 -8.50
CA TYR A 216 2.75 10.80 -8.86
C TYR A 216 1.53 11.70 -8.63
N LEU A 217 0.57 11.63 -9.54
CA LEU A 217 -0.75 12.22 -9.33
C LEU A 217 -1.46 11.48 -8.19
N ARG A 218 -2.14 12.20 -7.30
CA ARG A 218 -2.94 11.59 -6.23
C ARG A 218 -4.32 11.18 -6.74
N TYR A 219 -4.88 10.14 -6.16
CA TYR A 219 -6.22 9.72 -6.52
C TYR A 219 -7.27 10.79 -6.15
N GLY A 220 -8.03 11.23 -7.13
CA GLY A 220 -9.02 12.32 -6.99
C GLY A 220 -8.45 13.73 -7.16
N GLU A 221 -7.15 13.86 -7.39
CA GLU A 221 -6.48 15.12 -7.69
C GLU A 221 -6.55 15.41 -9.19
N SER A 222 -6.87 16.63 -9.56
CA SER A 222 -6.77 17.08 -10.96
C SER A 222 -5.32 17.32 -11.35
N LEU A 223 -5.04 17.34 -12.65
CA LEU A 223 -3.69 17.57 -13.17
C LEU A 223 -3.12 18.93 -12.72
N THR A 224 -3.97 19.97 -12.72
CA THR A 224 -3.59 21.32 -12.27
C THR A 224 -3.25 21.35 -10.78
N GLU A 225 -4.05 20.69 -9.95
CA GLU A 225 -3.75 20.59 -8.50
C GLU A 225 -2.44 19.83 -8.25
N GLY A 226 -2.19 18.76 -9.00
CA GLY A 226 -0.94 18.00 -8.93
C GLY A 226 0.29 18.82 -9.32
N VAL A 227 0.20 19.62 -10.39
CA VAL A 227 1.26 20.56 -10.81
C VAL A 227 1.51 21.59 -9.72
N ASN A 228 0.47 22.25 -9.21
CA ASN A 228 0.59 23.25 -8.16
C ASN A 228 1.22 22.67 -6.88
N ARG A 229 0.80 21.48 -6.48
CA ARG A 229 1.40 20.76 -5.34
C ARG A 229 2.86 20.43 -5.57
N LEU A 230 3.26 19.99 -6.77
CA LEU A 230 4.63 19.70 -7.11
C LEU A 230 5.50 20.96 -7.05
N VAL A 231 5.03 22.07 -7.64
CA VAL A 231 5.70 23.38 -7.62
C VAL A 231 5.86 23.87 -6.18
N HIS A 232 4.77 23.91 -5.41
CA HIS A 232 4.82 24.39 -4.02
C HIS A 232 5.78 23.57 -3.15
N ASN A 233 5.81 22.24 -3.34
CA ASN A 233 6.71 21.38 -2.59
C ASN A 233 8.18 21.50 -3.01
N ALA A 234 8.44 21.76 -4.29
CA ALA A 234 9.79 21.88 -4.82
C ALA A 234 10.38 23.27 -4.64
N LEU A 235 9.56 24.28 -4.84
CA LEU A 235 9.92 25.71 -4.86
C LEU A 235 8.91 26.50 -4.02
N PRO A 236 8.99 26.48 -2.66
CA PRO A 236 8.03 27.15 -1.79
C PRO A 236 7.97 28.69 -2.00
N HIS A 237 9.01 29.27 -2.60
CA HIS A 237 9.12 30.69 -2.89
C HIS A 237 8.97 31.03 -4.38
N ALA A 238 8.43 30.07 -5.18
CA ALA A 238 8.13 30.35 -6.58
C ALA A 238 7.15 31.51 -6.71
N THR A 239 7.46 32.45 -7.59
CA THR A 239 6.60 33.58 -7.91
C THR A 239 5.45 33.17 -8.81
N GLU A 240 4.46 34.05 -8.98
CA GLU A 240 3.34 33.83 -9.91
C GLU A 240 3.79 33.65 -11.39
N ASP A 241 5.02 34.05 -11.71
CA ASP A 241 5.62 33.88 -13.03
C ASP A 241 6.10 32.45 -13.31
N PHE A 242 6.23 31.60 -12.27
CA PHE A 242 6.58 30.20 -12.43
C PHE A 242 5.34 29.40 -12.87
N LYS A 243 5.04 29.39 -14.15
CA LYS A 243 3.87 28.75 -14.76
C LYS A 243 4.29 27.61 -15.66
N PRO A 244 4.32 26.37 -15.18
CA PRO A 244 4.56 25.21 -16.04
C PRO A 244 3.47 25.07 -17.12
N GLU A 245 3.87 25.00 -18.37
CA GLU A 245 3.00 24.77 -19.50
C GLU A 245 2.99 23.30 -19.88
N PHE A 246 1.79 22.76 -20.10
CA PHE A 246 1.65 21.39 -20.58
C PHE A 246 2.32 21.24 -21.95
N ASN A 247 3.07 20.17 -22.11
CA ASN A 247 3.80 19.91 -23.33
C ASN A 247 3.33 18.63 -24.02
N ILE A 248 3.59 17.47 -23.44
CA ILE A 248 3.18 16.18 -23.99
C ILE A 248 2.70 15.22 -22.89
N VAL A 249 1.96 14.20 -23.33
CA VAL A 249 1.68 13.00 -22.53
C VAL A 249 2.18 11.79 -23.32
N TYR A 250 2.87 10.88 -22.62
CA TYR A 250 3.38 9.67 -23.25
C TYR A 250 3.43 8.52 -22.22
N HIS A 251 3.41 7.30 -22.74
CA HIS A 251 3.53 6.09 -21.95
C HIS A 251 5.00 5.67 -21.87
N PHE A 252 5.50 5.53 -20.64
CA PHE A 252 6.84 5.06 -20.36
C PHE A 252 6.78 3.75 -19.58
N GLU A 253 7.39 2.71 -20.13
CA GLU A 253 7.47 1.41 -19.49
C GLU A 253 8.88 0.83 -19.63
N ASN A 254 9.44 0.36 -18.52
CA ASN A 254 10.67 -0.42 -18.48
C ASN A 254 10.56 -1.58 -17.48
N GLU A 255 11.66 -2.24 -17.14
CA GLU A 255 11.66 -3.39 -16.21
C GLU A 255 11.18 -3.03 -14.80
N THR A 256 11.29 -1.77 -14.38
CA THR A 256 11.04 -1.32 -13.00
C THR A 256 9.79 -0.47 -12.86
N THR A 257 9.25 0.12 -13.94
CA THR A 257 8.11 1.04 -13.84
C THR A 257 7.20 0.98 -15.06
N ASN A 258 5.94 1.37 -14.86
CA ASN A 258 4.91 1.51 -15.89
C ASN A 258 4.13 2.80 -15.60
N ARG A 259 4.32 3.85 -16.41
CA ARG A 259 3.89 5.22 -16.12
C ARG A 259 3.24 5.89 -17.32
N LEU A 260 2.21 6.70 -17.08
CA LEU A 260 1.73 7.69 -18.02
C LEU A 260 2.29 9.05 -17.59
N ILE A 261 3.20 9.58 -18.36
CA ILE A 261 3.94 10.79 -18.00
C ILE A 261 3.29 12.00 -18.64
N TYR A 262 2.94 12.98 -17.79
CA TYR A 262 2.51 14.32 -18.19
C TYR A 262 3.69 15.27 -18.02
N LEU A 263 4.32 15.63 -19.15
CA LEU A 263 5.48 16.50 -19.16
C LEU A 263 5.04 17.95 -19.31
N PHE A 264 5.55 18.78 -18.41
CA PHE A 264 5.42 20.23 -18.44
C PHE A 264 6.78 20.87 -18.63
N ILE A 265 6.81 22.04 -19.24
CA ILE A 265 8.02 22.83 -19.39
C ILE A 265 7.76 24.23 -18.85
N VAL A 266 8.68 24.73 -18.05
CA VAL A 266 8.71 26.12 -17.62
C VAL A 266 10.05 26.73 -17.97
N ASP A 267 10.01 27.93 -18.51
CA ASP A 267 11.19 28.70 -18.84
C ASP A 267 11.27 29.91 -17.90
N ILE A 268 12.36 30.01 -17.15
CA ILE A 268 12.58 31.02 -16.13
C ILE A 268 13.70 31.98 -16.53
N LYS A 269 13.60 33.24 -16.12
CA LYS A 269 14.63 34.26 -16.34
C LYS A 269 15.63 34.33 -15.18
N ASP A 270 15.16 34.10 -13.97
CA ASP A 270 15.96 34.17 -12.75
C ASP A 270 16.14 32.74 -12.19
N ASP A 271 17.35 32.24 -12.24
CA ASP A 271 17.74 30.92 -11.74
C ASP A 271 17.97 30.90 -10.21
N SER A 272 17.96 32.04 -9.55
CA SER A 272 18.12 32.13 -8.09
C SER A 272 17.03 31.36 -7.34
N ILE A 273 15.83 31.22 -7.91
CA ILE A 273 14.73 30.44 -7.33
C ILE A 273 15.03 28.94 -7.24
N LEU A 274 15.99 28.46 -8.04
CA LEU A 274 16.42 27.05 -8.06
C LEU A 274 17.45 26.75 -6.94
N CYS A 275 18.00 27.76 -6.31
CA CYS A 275 18.98 27.65 -5.23
C CYS A 275 18.30 27.21 -3.92
N THR A 276 17.71 26.02 -3.88
CA THR A 276 17.07 25.48 -2.67
C THR A 276 17.84 24.29 -2.11
N PRO A 277 17.75 24.02 -0.78
CA PRO A 277 18.40 22.86 -0.18
C PRO A 277 17.97 21.52 -0.79
N ARG A 278 16.81 21.47 -1.43
CA ARG A 278 16.28 20.29 -2.12
C ARG A 278 17.08 19.91 -3.35
N PHE A 279 17.68 20.88 -4.03
CA PHE A 279 18.41 20.71 -5.29
C PHE A 279 19.92 20.80 -5.11
N LYS A 280 20.47 20.25 -4.02
CA LYS A 280 21.91 20.37 -3.68
C LYS A 280 22.86 19.90 -4.77
N ASN A 281 22.49 18.85 -5.53
CA ASN A 281 23.33 18.25 -6.58
C ASN A 281 22.76 18.57 -7.97
N SER A 282 22.23 19.76 -8.15
CA SER A 282 21.68 20.21 -9.42
C SER A 282 22.61 21.21 -10.10
N LYS A 283 22.51 21.25 -11.40
CA LYS A 283 23.17 22.26 -12.23
C LYS A 283 22.42 22.48 -13.53
N LEU A 284 22.75 23.60 -14.18
CA LEU A 284 22.34 23.89 -15.54
C LEU A 284 23.23 23.14 -16.53
N TRP A 285 22.59 22.47 -17.48
CA TRP A 285 23.25 21.69 -18.52
C TRP A 285 22.95 22.29 -19.88
N SER A 286 24.02 22.60 -20.68
CA SER A 286 23.84 22.94 -22.09
C SER A 286 23.52 21.68 -22.89
N PHE A 287 22.81 21.83 -24.01
CA PHE A 287 22.50 20.70 -24.90
C PHE A 287 23.74 19.95 -25.34
N LYS A 288 24.84 20.67 -25.65
CA LYS A 288 26.13 20.05 -26.00
C LYS A 288 26.64 19.11 -24.89
N GLN A 289 26.60 19.55 -23.62
CA GLN A 289 27.04 18.71 -22.51
C GLN A 289 26.14 17.47 -22.33
N ILE A 290 24.83 17.62 -22.56
CA ILE A 290 23.90 16.52 -22.51
C ILE A 290 24.21 15.50 -23.61
N GLU A 291 24.36 15.96 -24.88
CA GLU A 291 24.65 15.11 -26.02
C GLU A 291 25.97 14.35 -25.88
N GLU A 292 26.98 15.00 -25.32
CA GLU A 292 28.26 14.35 -25.04
C GLU A 292 28.19 13.21 -24.04
N ASN A 293 27.14 13.19 -23.21
CA ASN A 293 26.94 12.17 -22.15
C ASN A 293 25.72 11.26 -22.38
N MET A 294 24.95 11.48 -23.43
CA MET A 294 23.81 10.69 -23.82
C MET A 294 24.20 9.24 -24.15
N GLY A 295 23.41 8.27 -23.72
CA GLY A 295 23.63 6.84 -23.97
C GLY A 295 24.80 6.21 -23.20
N LYS A 296 25.48 6.97 -22.32
CA LYS A 296 26.59 6.49 -21.49
C LYS A 296 26.14 6.02 -20.10
N GLY A 297 24.82 5.95 -19.88
CA GLY A 297 24.23 5.57 -18.59
C GLY A 297 24.34 6.65 -17.52
N PHE A 298 24.65 7.88 -17.90
CA PHE A 298 24.76 9.02 -17.01
C PHE A 298 23.38 9.58 -16.62
N PHE A 299 22.47 9.62 -17.59
CA PHE A 299 21.13 10.12 -17.41
C PHE A 299 20.14 8.99 -17.08
N SER A 300 18.99 9.36 -16.47
CA SER A 300 17.89 8.42 -16.29
C SER A 300 17.31 7.98 -17.62
N SER A 301 16.80 6.76 -17.69
CA SER A 301 16.18 6.25 -18.90
C SER A 301 15.00 7.10 -19.37
N CYS A 302 14.23 7.64 -18.42
CA CYS A 302 13.10 8.51 -18.69
C CYS A 302 13.54 9.84 -19.31
N PHE A 303 14.63 10.44 -18.82
CA PHE A 303 15.17 11.67 -19.39
C PHE A 303 15.78 11.45 -20.79
N GLU A 304 16.45 10.33 -21.02
CA GLU A 304 16.98 10.01 -22.33
C GLU A 304 15.88 9.92 -23.39
N ASP A 305 14.72 9.35 -23.04
CA ASP A 305 13.55 9.28 -23.94
C ASP A 305 12.90 10.66 -24.18
N GLU A 306 12.95 11.57 -23.20
CA GLU A 306 12.37 12.91 -23.29
C GLU A 306 13.27 13.93 -24.01
N TYR A 307 14.57 13.68 -24.05
CA TYR A 307 15.59 14.69 -24.38
C TYR A 307 15.40 15.36 -25.74
N GLU A 308 15.24 14.58 -26.80
CA GLU A 308 15.10 15.15 -28.15
C GLU A 308 13.90 16.09 -28.25
N HIS A 309 12.79 15.68 -27.65
CA HIS A 309 11.58 16.49 -27.60
C HIS A 309 11.78 17.79 -26.79
N LEU A 310 12.41 17.70 -25.63
CA LEU A 310 12.72 18.86 -24.79
C LEU A 310 13.63 19.85 -25.49
N LYS A 311 14.68 19.35 -26.15
CA LYS A 311 15.61 20.15 -26.93
C LYS A 311 14.89 20.93 -28.03
N ASP A 312 14.07 20.25 -28.83
CA ASP A 312 13.33 20.87 -29.93
C ASP A 312 12.42 22.00 -29.43
N VAL A 313 11.65 21.75 -28.38
CA VAL A 313 10.73 22.75 -27.83
C VAL A 313 11.48 23.96 -27.26
N ILE A 314 12.55 23.72 -26.51
CA ILE A 314 13.34 24.81 -25.90
C ILE A 314 14.06 25.63 -26.98
N CYS A 315 14.66 25.00 -27.98
CA CYS A 315 15.29 25.71 -29.11
C CYS A 315 14.28 26.57 -29.88
N ILE A 316 13.06 26.06 -30.12
CA ILE A 316 12.01 26.83 -30.77
C ILE A 316 11.61 28.05 -29.91
N ARG A 317 11.42 27.87 -28.61
CA ARG A 317 11.08 28.97 -27.69
C ARG A 317 12.15 30.07 -27.65
N GLU A 318 13.42 29.67 -27.55
CA GLU A 318 14.54 30.63 -27.57
C GLU A 318 14.56 31.43 -28.87
N LYS A 319 14.41 30.79 -30.02
CA LYS A 319 14.38 31.47 -31.32
C LYS A 319 13.27 32.51 -31.43
N TYR A 320 12.09 32.24 -30.87
CA TYR A 320 10.99 33.21 -30.88
C TYR A 320 11.11 34.31 -29.80
N ARG A 321 11.98 34.12 -28.82
CA ARG A 321 12.27 35.12 -27.80
C ARG A 321 13.27 36.19 -28.28
N GLU A 322 14.19 35.82 -29.19
CA GLU A 322 15.18 36.71 -29.77
C GLU A 322 14.63 37.51 -30.96
N SER A 323 13.46 37.15 -31.48
CA SER A 323 12.77 37.86 -32.57
C SER A 323 11.77 38.89 -32.03
#